data_180d8f96188992fb6030b0e8e1b17aef
#
_entry.id   180d8f96188992fb6030b0e8e1b17aef
#
_cell.length_a   1.000
_cell.length_b   1.000
_cell.length_c   1.000
_cell.angle_alpha   90.00
_cell.angle_beta   90.00
_cell.angle_gamma   90.00
#
_symmetry.space_group_name_H-M   'P 1'
#
loop_
_entity.id
_entity.type
_entity.pdbx_description
1 polymer ?
#
loop_
_entity_poly.entity_id
_entity_poly.type
_entity_poly.pdbx_seq_one_letter_code
_entity_poly.pdbx_strand_id
1 'polypeptide(L)'
;MSLLLITHDLSIVKKISDRVCVMKNGQIVEQGETKNLFKKPKHPYTLKLINSNPNEKKFKSKSSKIILKTNNLNIRYQLNSNSFFNRKNKFFHAVKNLNLQLAKGTTLGIVGESGSGKSSLALAMLKLIKSEGDIFYKNYNISKLNDTSFRSFRKNIQIIFQDPFASLSPRLTIERIIGCLLYTSDAADERSCG
;
A
#
# COMPACT_ATOMS: atom_id res chain seq x y z
N MET A 1 0.87 -14.87 8.96
CA MET A 1 0.81 -13.42 8.78
C MET A 1 1.23 -13.10 7.34
N SER A 2 0.61 -12.10 6.67
CA SER A 2 1.03 -11.63 5.35
C SER A 2 1.38 -10.15 5.46
N LEU A 3 2.49 -9.73 4.84
CA LEU A 3 3.02 -8.37 4.94
C LEU A 3 3.12 -7.74 3.55
N LEU A 4 2.57 -6.53 3.39
CA LEU A 4 2.83 -5.65 2.25
C LEU A 4 3.80 -4.56 2.71
N LEU A 5 5.06 -4.66 2.23
CA LEU A 5 6.10 -3.68 2.53
C LEU A 5 6.23 -2.69 1.38
N ILE A 6 6.19 -1.39 1.68
CA ILE A 6 6.42 -0.31 0.72
C ILE A 6 7.65 0.48 1.16
N THR A 7 8.70 0.44 0.35
CA THR A 7 9.97 1.09 0.67
C THR A 7 10.75 1.43 -0.61
N HIS A 8 11.72 2.31 -0.48
CA HIS A 8 12.75 2.56 -1.49
C HIS A 8 14.05 1.78 -1.20
N ASP A 9 14.15 1.13 -0.05
CA ASP A 9 15.33 0.37 0.34
C ASP A 9 15.27 -1.06 -0.22
N LEU A 10 16.05 -1.28 -1.28
CA LEU A 10 16.18 -2.59 -1.93
C LEU A 10 16.83 -3.64 -1.04
N SER A 11 17.65 -3.24 -0.06
CA SER A 11 18.33 -4.17 0.85
C SER A 11 17.31 -4.83 1.78
N ILE A 12 16.37 -4.06 2.30
CA ILE A 12 15.27 -4.57 3.12
C ILE A 12 14.38 -5.49 2.30
N VAL A 13 13.94 -5.03 1.11
CA VAL A 13 13.09 -5.84 0.22
C VAL A 13 13.73 -7.19 -0.10
N LYS A 14 15.03 -7.19 -0.41
CA LYS A 14 15.78 -8.40 -0.74
C LYS A 14 15.86 -9.39 0.42
N LYS A 15 15.89 -8.89 1.68
CA LYS A 15 16.00 -9.72 2.90
C LYS A 15 14.67 -10.38 3.28
N ILE A 16 13.56 -9.65 3.21
CA ILE A 16 12.32 -10.06 3.88
C ILE A 16 11.13 -10.32 2.93
N SER A 17 11.20 -9.93 1.66
CA SER A 17 10.09 -10.15 0.73
C SER A 17 10.26 -11.40 -0.13
N ASP A 18 9.19 -12.16 -0.31
CA ASP A 18 9.12 -13.31 -1.23
C ASP A 18 8.96 -12.85 -2.68
N ARG A 19 8.16 -11.80 -2.89
CA ARG A 19 7.88 -11.19 -4.19
C ARG A 19 8.11 -9.68 -4.12
N VAL A 20 8.41 -9.09 -5.27
CA VAL A 20 8.65 -7.65 -5.42
C VAL A 20 7.95 -7.10 -6.65
N CYS A 21 7.43 -5.89 -6.52
CA CYS A 21 6.90 -5.07 -7.61
C CYS A 21 7.71 -3.77 -7.68
N VAL A 22 8.26 -3.46 -8.83
CA VAL A 22 9.00 -2.22 -9.10
C VAL A 22 8.04 -1.20 -9.71
N MET A 23 7.89 -0.04 -9.07
CA MET A 23 7.02 1.05 -9.55
C MET A 23 7.84 2.21 -10.11
N LYS A 24 7.38 2.76 -11.24
CA LYS A 24 7.89 4.00 -11.85
C LYS A 24 6.73 4.78 -12.48
N ASN A 25 6.68 6.07 -12.26
CA ASN A 25 5.66 6.96 -12.84
C ASN A 25 4.20 6.43 -12.68
N GLY A 26 3.88 5.90 -11.49
CA GLY A 26 2.55 5.38 -11.17
C GLY A 26 2.20 4.00 -11.76
N GLN A 27 3.15 3.31 -12.39
CA GLN A 27 2.94 1.99 -13.01
C GLN A 27 3.91 0.95 -12.43
N ILE A 28 3.48 -0.32 -12.37
CA ILE A 28 4.41 -1.43 -12.15
C ILE A 28 5.13 -1.71 -13.46
N VAL A 29 6.45 -1.50 -13.47
CA VAL A 29 7.32 -1.73 -14.64
C VAL A 29 7.90 -3.14 -14.66
N GLU A 30 8.03 -3.76 -13.49
CA GLU A 30 8.48 -5.16 -13.36
C GLU A 30 7.99 -5.77 -12.05
N GLN A 31 7.63 -7.06 -12.06
CA GLN A 31 7.27 -7.82 -10.86
C GLN A 31 7.68 -9.28 -10.97
N GLY A 32 7.93 -9.91 -9.83
CA GLY A 32 8.28 -11.33 -9.79
C GLY A 32 8.74 -11.80 -8.42
N GLU A 33 9.19 -13.05 -8.36
CA GLU A 33 9.87 -13.56 -7.17
C GLU A 33 11.15 -12.76 -6.92
N THR A 34 11.36 -12.36 -5.68
CA THR A 34 12.52 -11.54 -5.29
C THR A 34 13.83 -12.14 -5.77
N LYS A 35 13.99 -13.46 -5.63
CA LYS A 35 15.21 -14.15 -6.10
C LYS A 35 15.49 -13.95 -7.57
N ASN A 36 14.46 -14.12 -8.40
CA ASN A 36 14.60 -14.11 -9.85
C ASN A 36 14.80 -12.69 -10.36
N LEU A 37 14.03 -11.74 -9.84
CA LEU A 37 14.08 -10.34 -10.23
C LEU A 37 15.44 -9.69 -9.90
N PHE A 38 16.01 -9.98 -8.71
CA PHE A 38 17.33 -9.46 -8.34
C PHE A 38 18.50 -10.12 -9.07
N LYS A 39 18.33 -11.37 -9.56
CA LYS A 39 19.37 -12.04 -10.33
C LYS A 39 19.37 -11.67 -11.81
N LYS A 40 18.17 -11.51 -12.40
CA LYS A 40 17.99 -11.25 -13.84
C LYS A 40 16.88 -10.21 -14.04
N PRO A 41 17.12 -8.94 -13.69
CA PRO A 41 16.17 -7.87 -13.97
C PRO A 41 16.02 -7.71 -15.48
N LYS A 42 14.80 -7.56 -15.95
CA LYS A 42 14.48 -7.40 -17.39
C LYS A 42 14.31 -5.94 -17.77
N HIS A 43 13.73 -5.15 -16.87
CA HIS A 43 13.44 -3.75 -17.14
C HIS A 43 14.67 -2.86 -16.85
N PRO A 44 15.07 -1.93 -17.76
CA PRO A 44 16.26 -1.09 -17.58
C PRO A 44 16.24 -0.27 -16.26
N TYR A 45 15.09 0.19 -15.82
CA TYR A 45 14.93 0.91 -14.56
C TYR A 45 15.24 0.01 -13.34
N THR A 46 14.76 -1.23 -13.34
CA THR A 46 15.05 -2.21 -12.29
C THR A 46 16.54 -2.50 -12.21
N LEU A 47 17.18 -2.67 -13.36
CA LEU A 47 18.63 -2.89 -13.45
C LEU A 47 19.41 -1.71 -12.87
N LYS A 48 18.99 -0.47 -13.17
CA LYS A 48 19.61 0.75 -12.59
C LYS A 48 19.44 0.79 -11.07
N LEU A 49 18.24 0.48 -10.55
CA LEU A 49 17.98 0.45 -9.12
C LEU A 49 18.83 -0.59 -8.37
N ILE A 50 18.95 -1.80 -8.92
CA ILE A 50 19.71 -2.88 -8.30
C ILE A 50 21.21 -2.58 -8.27
N ASN A 51 21.75 -2.02 -9.35
CA ASN A 51 23.16 -1.67 -9.45
C ASN A 51 23.58 -0.51 -8.53
N SER A 52 22.62 0.26 -8.02
CA SER A 52 22.88 1.34 -7.06
C SER A 52 23.01 0.89 -5.60
N ASN A 53 22.83 -0.42 -5.30
CA ASN A 53 22.88 -0.92 -3.92
C ASN A 53 23.55 -2.31 -3.80
N PRO A 54 24.54 -2.54 -2.91
CA PRO A 54 25.22 -3.83 -2.76
C PRO A 54 24.62 -4.76 -1.70
N ASN A 55 24.36 -5.98 -2.14
CA ASN A 55 24.26 -7.31 -1.48
C ASN A 55 23.49 -7.56 -0.16
N GLU A 56 22.56 -8.58 -0.13
CA GLU A 56 22.45 -9.65 0.90
C GLU A 56 21.35 -10.74 0.72
N LYS A 57 21.26 -11.77 1.63
CA LYS A 57 20.67 -13.14 1.52
C LYS A 57 19.19 -13.35 2.00
N LYS A 58 18.52 -14.49 1.76
CA LYS A 58 17.07 -14.79 1.53
C LYS A 58 16.30 -15.65 2.54
N PHE A 59 14.93 -15.57 2.55
CA PHE A 59 13.98 -16.51 3.20
C PHE A 59 12.88 -17.02 2.23
N LYS A 60 12.26 -18.21 2.51
CA LYS A 60 11.26 -18.90 1.66
C LYS A 60 9.87 -18.98 2.34
N SER A 61 8.77 -18.87 1.57
CA SER A 61 7.38 -19.12 2.00
C SER A 61 6.60 -19.93 0.95
N LYS A 62 5.61 -20.75 1.40
CA LYS A 62 4.74 -21.58 0.56
C LYS A 62 3.26 -21.32 0.91
N SER A 63 2.53 -20.53 0.13
CA SER A 63 1.07 -20.49 0.15
C SER A 63 0.53 -20.04 -1.19
N SER A 64 -0.49 -20.74 -1.70
CA SER A 64 -1.17 -20.44 -2.97
C SER A 64 -2.44 -19.57 -2.81
N LYS A 65 -2.95 -19.40 -1.58
CA LYS A 65 -4.19 -18.66 -1.34
C LYS A 65 -3.98 -17.15 -1.40
N ILE A 66 -4.54 -16.48 -2.42
CA ILE A 66 -4.51 -15.03 -2.55
C ILE A 66 -5.43 -14.40 -1.49
N ILE A 67 -4.91 -13.44 -0.73
CA ILE A 67 -5.66 -12.70 0.29
C ILE A 67 -5.97 -11.27 -0.10
N LEU A 68 -5.14 -10.66 -0.95
CA LEU A 68 -5.37 -9.32 -1.49
C LEU A 68 -5.10 -9.34 -3.00
N LYS A 69 -6.02 -8.74 -3.77
CA LYS A 69 -5.89 -8.63 -5.23
C LYS A 69 -6.44 -7.27 -5.67
N THR A 70 -5.76 -6.63 -6.62
CA THR A 70 -6.30 -5.46 -7.32
C THR A 70 -6.48 -5.76 -8.80
N ASN A 71 -7.54 -5.23 -9.40
CA ASN A 71 -7.79 -5.31 -10.83
C ASN A 71 -8.00 -3.90 -11.38
N ASN A 72 -7.18 -3.50 -12.36
CA ASN A 72 -7.24 -2.21 -13.06
C ASN A 72 -7.36 -1.02 -12.10
N LEU A 73 -6.60 -1.05 -10.99
CA LEU A 73 -6.65 -0.01 -9.98
C LEU A 73 -6.02 1.28 -10.52
N ASN A 74 -6.79 2.37 -10.45
CA ASN A 74 -6.37 3.70 -10.85
C ASN A 74 -6.56 4.68 -9.70
N ILE A 75 -5.58 5.56 -9.49
CA ILE A 75 -5.64 6.61 -8.47
C ILE A 75 -5.32 7.94 -9.14
N ARG A 76 -6.26 8.88 -9.03
CA ARG A 76 -6.15 10.21 -9.63
C ARG A 76 -6.34 11.28 -8.56
N TYR A 77 -5.50 12.29 -8.60
CA TYR A 77 -5.65 13.52 -7.83
C TYR A 77 -6.06 14.66 -8.75
N GLN A 78 -7.08 15.40 -8.34
CA GLN A 78 -7.49 16.60 -9.04
C GLN A 78 -6.48 17.72 -8.74
N LEU A 79 -5.91 18.28 -9.79
CA LEU A 79 -5.05 19.46 -9.67
C LEU A 79 -5.94 20.71 -9.75
N ASN A 80 -6.03 21.44 -8.64
CA ASN A 80 -6.73 22.73 -8.61
C ASN A 80 -5.94 23.72 -9.47
N SER A 81 -6.46 24.07 -10.65
CA SER A 81 -5.96 25.22 -11.40
C SER A 81 -6.65 26.47 -10.86
N ASN A 82 -5.89 27.35 -10.19
CA ASN A 82 -6.36 28.67 -9.72
C ASN A 82 -6.66 29.66 -10.87
N SER A 83 -6.84 29.18 -12.08
CA SER A 83 -7.16 30.05 -13.24
C SER A 83 -8.66 30.19 -13.39
N PHE A 84 -9.18 31.36 -13.13
CA PHE A 84 -10.58 31.75 -13.29
C PHE A 84 -11.12 31.55 -14.72
N PHE A 85 -10.24 31.44 -15.72
CA PHE A 85 -10.61 31.37 -17.14
C PHE A 85 -10.55 29.98 -17.78
N ASN A 86 -10.00 28.96 -17.11
CA ASN A 86 -9.86 27.64 -17.76
C ASN A 86 -10.26 26.49 -16.80
N ARG A 87 -11.54 26.13 -16.80
CA ARG A 87 -12.15 25.05 -15.98
C ARG A 87 -11.81 23.62 -16.49
N LYS A 88 -10.69 23.40 -17.15
CA LYS A 88 -10.27 22.03 -17.47
C LYS A 88 -9.71 21.38 -16.22
N ASN A 89 -10.49 20.50 -15.59
CA ASN A 89 -10.03 19.65 -14.51
C ASN A 89 -8.80 18.85 -14.96
N LYS A 90 -7.62 19.27 -14.55
CA LYS A 90 -6.40 18.49 -14.77
C LYS A 90 -6.29 17.44 -13.67
N PHE A 91 -6.06 16.19 -14.05
CA PHE A 91 -5.84 15.09 -13.13
C PHE A 91 -4.40 14.62 -13.20
N PHE A 92 -3.81 14.42 -12.03
CA PHE A 92 -2.53 13.73 -11.89
C PHE A 92 -2.83 12.26 -11.58
N HIS A 93 -2.34 11.36 -12.43
CA HIS A 93 -2.48 9.91 -12.25
C HIS A 93 -1.33 9.40 -11.38
N ALA A 94 -1.58 9.16 -10.10
CA ALA A 94 -0.61 8.61 -9.18
C ALA A 94 -0.40 7.11 -9.39
N VAL A 95 -1.47 6.38 -9.75
CA VAL A 95 -1.42 4.94 -10.10
C VAL A 95 -2.27 4.71 -11.34
N LYS A 96 -1.80 3.86 -12.26
CA LYS A 96 -2.46 3.58 -13.54
C LYS A 96 -2.55 2.07 -13.78
N ASN A 97 -3.78 1.57 -13.98
CA ASN A 97 -4.08 0.18 -14.37
C ASN A 97 -3.30 -0.88 -13.58
N LEU A 98 -3.21 -0.69 -12.25
CA LEU A 98 -2.40 -1.55 -11.43
C LEU A 98 -3.12 -2.86 -11.10
N ASN A 99 -2.44 -3.97 -11.41
CA ASN A 99 -2.86 -5.32 -11.08
C ASN A 99 -1.83 -5.95 -10.14
N LEU A 100 -2.26 -6.37 -8.96
CA LEU A 100 -1.39 -6.85 -7.90
C LEU A 100 -2.06 -8.02 -7.17
N GLN A 101 -1.26 -8.96 -6.67
CA GLN A 101 -1.74 -10.09 -5.87
C GLN A 101 -0.80 -10.33 -4.69
N LEU A 102 -1.38 -10.50 -3.51
CA LEU A 102 -0.67 -10.88 -2.28
C LEU A 102 -1.21 -12.22 -1.77
N ALA A 103 -0.33 -13.20 -1.68
CA ALA A 103 -0.67 -14.51 -1.14
C ALA A 103 -0.60 -14.51 0.40
N LYS A 104 -1.35 -15.41 1.04
CA LYS A 104 -1.34 -15.58 2.51
C LYS A 104 0.05 -16.03 2.98
N GLY A 105 0.55 -15.38 4.05
CA GLY A 105 1.84 -15.74 4.64
C GLY A 105 3.05 -15.32 3.81
N THR A 106 2.87 -14.46 2.79
CA THR A 106 3.97 -13.92 1.97
C THR A 106 4.15 -12.43 2.19
N THR A 107 5.33 -11.94 1.90
CA THR A 107 5.67 -10.52 1.90
C THR A 107 5.85 -10.04 0.46
N LEU A 108 5.09 -9.03 0.06
CA LEU A 108 5.22 -8.36 -1.22
C LEU A 108 5.90 -7.00 -1.02
N GLY A 109 7.10 -6.83 -1.56
CA GLY A 109 7.80 -5.55 -1.58
C GLY A 109 7.40 -4.72 -2.79
N ILE A 110 7.07 -3.44 -2.56
CA ILE A 110 6.84 -2.46 -3.64
C ILE A 110 7.90 -1.37 -3.52
N VAL A 111 8.71 -1.22 -4.55
CA VAL A 111 9.83 -0.27 -4.58
C VAL A 111 9.70 0.70 -5.76
N GLY A 112 10.33 1.84 -5.66
CA GLY A 112 10.33 2.89 -6.70
C GLY A 112 10.79 4.23 -6.13
N GLU A 113 11.05 5.20 -6.99
CA GLU A 113 11.45 6.57 -6.61
C GLU A 113 10.36 7.28 -5.79
N SER A 114 10.74 8.37 -5.09
CA SER A 114 9.77 9.26 -4.45
C SER A 114 8.75 9.76 -5.49
N GLY A 115 7.47 9.82 -5.12
CA GLY A 115 6.41 10.24 -6.05
C GLY A 115 5.92 9.16 -7.03
N SER A 116 6.45 7.92 -7.01
CA SER A 116 6.03 6.85 -7.93
C SER A 116 4.66 6.23 -7.65
N GLY A 117 3.92 6.72 -6.64
CA GLY A 117 2.56 6.27 -6.32
C GLY A 117 2.46 5.21 -5.22
N LYS A 118 3.58 4.79 -4.58
CA LYS A 118 3.58 3.73 -3.54
C LYS A 118 2.66 4.04 -2.36
N SER A 119 2.81 5.23 -1.77
CA SER A 119 1.99 5.66 -0.63
C SER A 119 0.51 5.81 -1.02
N SER A 120 0.24 6.36 -2.22
CA SER A 120 -1.14 6.44 -2.74
C SER A 120 -1.76 5.06 -2.88
N LEU A 121 -1.00 4.07 -3.36
CA LEU A 121 -1.47 2.69 -3.45
C LEU A 121 -1.83 2.11 -2.07
N ALA A 122 -0.97 2.28 -1.05
CA ALA A 122 -1.25 1.83 0.31
C ALA A 122 -2.52 2.47 0.88
N LEU A 123 -2.68 3.79 0.73
CA LEU A 123 -3.86 4.52 1.19
C LEU A 123 -5.14 4.10 0.47
N ALA A 124 -5.07 3.82 -0.85
CA ALA A 124 -6.22 3.33 -1.61
C ALA A 124 -6.66 1.92 -1.17
N MET A 125 -5.70 1.03 -0.87
CA MET A 125 -5.99 -0.32 -0.34
C MET A 125 -6.75 -0.28 1.00
N LEU A 126 -6.57 0.77 1.78
CA LEU A 126 -7.28 1.02 3.04
C LEU A 126 -8.53 1.88 2.88
N LYS A 127 -8.91 2.23 1.65
CA LYS A 127 -10.00 3.16 1.35
C LYS A 127 -9.87 4.52 2.05
N LEU A 128 -8.65 4.98 2.31
CA LEU A 128 -8.37 6.30 2.87
C LEU A 128 -8.36 7.39 1.78
N ILE A 129 -8.20 7.00 0.52
CA ILE A 129 -8.32 7.86 -0.65
C ILE A 129 -9.20 7.20 -1.71
N LYS A 130 -9.80 8.02 -2.58
CA LYS A 130 -10.61 7.53 -3.70
C LYS A 130 -9.75 6.84 -4.74
N SER A 131 -10.24 5.71 -5.25
CA SER A 131 -9.62 4.95 -6.34
C SER A 131 -10.70 4.37 -7.26
N GLU A 132 -10.33 4.08 -8.49
CA GLU A 132 -11.16 3.39 -9.48
C GLU A 132 -10.58 2.00 -9.73
N GLY A 133 -11.41 1.04 -10.13
CA GLY A 133 -11.04 -0.37 -10.25
C GLY A 133 -11.43 -1.17 -9.01
N ASP A 134 -11.05 -2.44 -9.01
CA ASP A 134 -11.47 -3.36 -7.95
C ASP A 134 -10.32 -3.71 -7.00
N ILE A 135 -10.66 -3.76 -5.71
CA ILE A 135 -9.77 -4.23 -4.64
C ILE A 135 -10.49 -5.38 -3.94
N PHE A 136 -9.91 -6.57 -3.98
CA PHE A 136 -10.43 -7.75 -3.31
C PHE A 136 -9.58 -8.09 -2.08
N TYR A 137 -10.23 -8.23 -0.94
CA TYR A 137 -9.65 -8.82 0.26
C TYR A 137 -10.30 -10.16 0.51
N LYS A 138 -9.50 -11.23 0.48
CA LYS A 138 -10.00 -12.61 0.37
C LYS A 138 -10.92 -12.70 -0.86
N ASN A 139 -12.21 -13.01 -0.69
CA ASN A 139 -13.18 -13.10 -1.77
C ASN A 139 -14.14 -11.90 -1.84
N TYR A 140 -13.94 -10.86 -1.00
CA TYR A 140 -14.80 -9.70 -0.93
C TYR A 140 -14.23 -8.54 -1.73
N ASN A 141 -15.02 -7.97 -2.63
CA ASN A 141 -14.67 -6.71 -3.30
C ASN A 141 -14.87 -5.55 -2.33
N ILE A 142 -13.77 -5.13 -1.67
CA ILE A 142 -13.81 -4.07 -0.66
C ILE A 142 -13.92 -2.67 -1.26
N SER A 143 -13.58 -2.47 -2.55
CA SER A 143 -13.72 -1.17 -3.20
C SER A 143 -15.17 -0.70 -3.29
N LYS A 144 -16.12 -1.64 -3.44
CA LYS A 144 -17.56 -1.39 -3.59
C LYS A 144 -18.31 -1.25 -2.26
N LEU A 145 -17.70 -1.57 -1.13
CA LEU A 145 -18.32 -1.45 0.18
C LEU A 145 -18.47 0.04 0.56
N ASN A 146 -19.52 0.36 1.32
CA ASN A 146 -19.60 1.64 2.01
C ASN A 146 -18.70 1.65 3.26
N ASP A 147 -18.50 2.81 3.89
CA ASP A 147 -17.57 2.95 5.02
C ASP A 147 -18.01 2.12 6.23
N THR A 148 -19.31 2.00 6.47
CA THR A 148 -19.88 1.20 7.57
C THR A 148 -19.55 -0.28 7.38
N SER A 149 -19.80 -0.83 6.20
CA SER A 149 -19.46 -2.23 5.87
C SER A 149 -17.98 -2.50 5.83
N PHE A 150 -17.15 -1.53 5.41
CA PHE A 150 -15.71 -1.66 5.41
C PHE A 150 -15.10 -1.64 6.81
N ARG A 151 -15.78 -1.08 7.82
CA ARG A 151 -15.31 -1.00 9.20
C ARG A 151 -14.89 -2.36 9.78
N SER A 152 -15.63 -3.41 9.46
CA SER A 152 -15.31 -4.79 9.89
C SER A 152 -13.98 -5.31 9.34
N PHE A 153 -13.53 -4.81 8.19
CA PHE A 153 -12.27 -5.20 7.55
C PHE A 153 -11.07 -4.47 8.13
N ARG A 154 -11.24 -3.29 8.74
CA ARG A 154 -10.14 -2.49 9.34
C ARG A 154 -9.38 -3.25 10.43
N LYS A 155 -10.04 -4.17 11.14
CA LYS A 155 -9.39 -5.06 12.12
C LYS A 155 -8.34 -5.99 11.48
N ASN A 156 -8.51 -6.32 10.19
CA ASN A 156 -7.68 -7.28 9.47
C ASN A 156 -6.65 -6.63 8.52
N ILE A 157 -6.82 -5.34 8.21
CA ILE A 157 -5.96 -4.60 7.29
C ILE A 157 -5.52 -3.33 8.00
N GLN A 158 -4.22 -3.24 8.31
CA GLN A 158 -3.65 -2.11 9.06
C GLN A 158 -2.48 -1.49 8.28
N ILE A 159 -2.16 -0.24 8.57
CA ILE A 159 -1.03 0.49 8.00
C ILE A 159 -0.04 0.89 9.10
N ILE A 160 1.24 0.80 8.76
CA ILE A 160 2.32 1.42 9.54
C ILE A 160 2.90 2.50 8.63
N PHE A 161 2.82 3.76 9.07
CA PHE A 161 3.37 4.89 8.32
C PHE A 161 4.90 4.89 8.37
N GLN A 162 5.53 5.50 7.36
CA GLN A 162 6.99 5.60 7.25
C GLN A 162 7.62 6.34 8.44
N ASP A 163 6.93 7.34 8.98
CA ASP A 163 7.28 8.02 10.22
C ASP A 163 6.13 7.89 11.23
N PRO A 164 6.10 6.83 12.05
CA PRO A 164 5.05 6.64 13.04
C PRO A 164 5.14 7.67 14.18
N PHE A 165 6.32 8.21 14.48
CA PHE A 165 6.48 9.20 15.55
C PHE A 165 5.88 10.55 15.21
N ALA A 166 5.96 11.00 13.95
CA ALA A 166 5.32 12.23 13.50
C ALA A 166 3.78 12.17 13.59
N SER A 167 3.20 10.95 13.64
CA SER A 167 1.76 10.74 13.78
C SER A 167 1.29 10.80 15.23
N LEU A 168 2.20 10.79 16.21
CA LEU A 168 1.90 10.83 17.62
C LEU A 168 2.14 12.23 18.16
N SER A 169 1.21 12.73 18.99
CA SER A 169 1.43 14.02 19.66
C SER A 169 2.56 13.90 20.70
N PRO A 170 3.66 14.67 20.58
CA PRO A 170 4.76 14.62 21.53
C PRO A 170 4.39 15.14 22.94
N ARG A 171 3.21 15.74 23.07
CA ARG A 171 2.68 16.27 24.34
C ARG A 171 1.83 15.27 25.11
N LEU A 172 1.52 14.12 24.52
CA LEU A 172 0.70 13.09 25.15
C LEU A 172 1.57 11.98 25.72
N THR A 173 1.19 11.47 26.88
CA THR A 173 1.79 10.27 27.47
C THR A 173 1.40 9.03 26.66
N ILE A 174 2.22 7.97 26.71
CA ILE A 174 1.93 6.69 26.07
C ILE A 174 0.57 6.14 26.52
N GLU A 175 0.26 6.24 27.80
CA GLU A 175 -1.04 5.86 28.36
C GLU A 175 -2.20 6.58 27.67
N ARG A 176 -2.11 7.91 27.50
CA ARG A 176 -3.15 8.69 26.82
C ARG A 176 -3.27 8.37 25.34
N ILE A 177 -2.15 8.12 24.64
CA ILE A 177 -2.14 7.74 23.23
C ILE A 177 -2.85 6.41 23.02
N ILE A 178 -2.58 5.42 23.88
CA ILE A 178 -3.21 4.09 23.81
C ILE A 178 -4.64 4.15 24.34
N GLY A 179 -4.85 4.78 25.49
CA GLY A 179 -6.16 4.85 26.15
C GLY A 179 -7.22 5.60 25.33
N CYS A 180 -6.84 6.70 24.68
CA CYS A 180 -7.76 7.46 23.83
C CYS A 180 -8.41 6.58 22.74
N LEU A 181 -7.67 5.66 22.14
CA LEU A 181 -8.20 4.74 21.11
C LEU A 181 -9.14 3.68 21.70
N LEU A 182 -8.88 3.21 22.92
CA LEU A 182 -9.73 2.23 23.61
C LEU A 182 -11.07 2.86 24.04
N TYR A 183 -11.03 4.03 24.68
CA TYR A 183 -12.24 4.72 25.12
C TYR A 183 -13.15 5.19 23.98
N THR A 184 -12.57 5.56 22.82
CA THR A 184 -13.38 5.93 21.63
C THR A 184 -14.04 4.72 20.97
N SER A 185 -13.48 3.51 21.09
CA SER A 185 -14.11 2.29 20.58
C SER A 185 -15.27 1.84 21.48
N ASP A 186 -15.12 1.90 22.79
CA ASP A 186 -16.18 1.51 23.76
C ASP A 186 -17.37 2.47 23.70
N ALA A 187 -17.12 3.79 23.64
CA ALA A 187 -18.19 4.79 23.50
C ALA A 187 -18.97 4.69 22.16
N ALA A 188 -18.38 4.06 21.13
CA ALA A 188 -19.08 3.79 19.86
C ALA A 188 -19.96 2.53 19.94
N ASP A 189 -19.60 1.56 20.77
CA ASP A 189 -20.36 0.32 20.95
C ASP A 189 -21.56 0.55 21.92
N GLU A 190 -21.43 1.39 22.95
CA GLU A 190 -22.54 1.76 23.85
C GLU A 190 -23.67 2.53 23.16
N ARG A 191 -23.38 3.28 22.09
CA ARG A 191 -24.42 4.00 21.31
C ARG A 191 -25.27 3.09 20.40
N SER A 192 -24.91 1.81 20.26
CA SER A 192 -25.69 0.85 19.47
C SER A 192 -26.71 0.04 20.30
N CYS A 193 -26.80 0.28 21.60
CA CYS A 193 -27.74 -0.37 22.54
C CYS A 193 -28.83 0.58 23.07
N GLY A 194 -29.16 1.64 22.32
CA GLY A 194 -30.28 2.58 22.63
C GLY A 194 -31.29 2.65 21.50
#